data_5892f489e14c9fb31144946ff857a0e0
#
_entry.id   5892f489e14c9fb31144946ff857a0e0
#
_cell.length_a   1.000
_cell.length_b   1.000
_cell.length_c   1.000
_cell.angle_alpha   90.00
_cell.angle_beta   90.00
_cell.angle_gamma   90.00
#
_symmetry.space_group_name_H-M   'P 1'
#
loop_
_entity.id
_entity.type
_entity.pdbx_description
1 polymer ?
#
loop_
_entity_poly.entity_id
_entity_poly.type
_entity_poly.pdbx_seq_one_letter_code
_entity_poly.pdbx_strand_id
1 'polypeptide(L)'
;MEYKEYKMANRAVFLYRLRIAAVAVIAAFACGVIMAFSFLISAAVAALSFPALIIIFFVYPSVLFKRYSIKINGKSLCITAGAVFYRKYFAEISDINYASTVTTPFQKIFGIFSLYLYTKSGRLVVANISKIPPPLEVFIYE
;
A
#
# COMPACT_ATOMS: atom_id res chain seq x y z
N MET A 1 -16.38 -23.07 8.57
CA MET A 1 -15.04 -22.88 8.01
C MET A 1 -14.46 -21.60 8.59
N GLU A 2 -13.34 -21.72 9.25
CA GLU A 2 -12.67 -20.53 9.81
C GLU A 2 -11.85 -19.85 8.73
N TYR A 3 -12.11 -18.58 8.51
CA TYR A 3 -11.24 -17.71 7.71
C TYR A 3 -10.05 -17.29 8.55
N LYS A 4 -8.85 -17.56 8.07
CA LYS A 4 -7.65 -16.97 8.65
C LYS A 4 -7.47 -15.57 8.07
N GLU A 5 -7.38 -14.60 8.95
CA GLU A 5 -7.17 -13.21 8.58
C GLU A 5 -5.67 -12.87 8.65
N TYR A 6 -5.16 -12.31 7.57
CA TYR A 6 -3.81 -11.78 7.50
C TYR A 6 -3.88 -10.28 7.29
N LYS A 7 -3.05 -9.55 7.97
CA LYS A 7 -2.95 -8.09 7.83
C LYS A 7 -1.64 -7.69 7.18
N MET A 8 -1.63 -6.48 6.65
CA MET A 8 -0.42 -5.85 6.17
C MET A 8 0.63 -5.79 7.29
N ALA A 9 1.92 -5.88 6.94
CA ALA A 9 3.00 -5.76 7.92
C ALA A 9 2.92 -4.42 8.66
N ASN A 10 3.16 -4.41 9.97
CA ASN A 10 3.15 -3.18 10.77
C ASN A 10 4.13 -2.14 10.22
N ARG A 11 5.22 -2.58 9.62
CA ARG A 11 6.23 -1.73 9.00
C ARG A 11 5.72 -1.00 7.76
N ALA A 12 4.64 -1.47 7.15
CA ALA A 12 4.05 -0.84 5.98
C ALA A 12 3.54 0.58 6.27
N VAL A 13 3.08 0.84 7.49
CA VAL A 13 2.67 2.19 7.92
C VAL A 13 3.84 3.17 7.81
N PHE A 14 5.03 2.76 8.23
CA PHE A 14 6.24 3.56 8.10
C PHE A 14 6.63 3.78 6.64
N LEU A 15 6.47 2.77 5.79
CA LEU A 15 6.71 2.90 4.36
C LEU A 15 5.81 3.97 3.73
N TYR A 16 4.52 3.96 4.02
CA TYR A 16 3.59 4.96 3.52
C TYR A 16 3.92 6.36 4.03
N ARG A 17 4.27 6.46 5.30
CA ARG A 17 4.72 7.74 5.88
C ARG A 17 5.98 8.26 5.20
N LEU A 18 6.93 7.40 4.92
CA LEU A 18 8.16 7.77 4.21
C LEU A 18 7.84 8.29 2.79
N ARG A 19 6.95 7.62 2.07
CA ARG A 19 6.52 8.06 0.74
C ARG A 19 5.86 9.44 0.78
N ILE A 20 4.98 9.66 1.75
CA ILE A 20 4.30 10.96 1.91
C ILE A 20 5.33 12.04 2.29
N ALA A 21 6.28 11.74 3.15
CA ALA A 21 7.36 12.66 3.50
C ALA A 21 8.22 13.04 2.28
N ALA A 22 8.53 12.09 1.40
CA ALA A 22 9.24 12.36 0.17
C ALA A 22 8.47 13.31 -0.76
N VAL A 23 7.16 13.08 -0.90
CA VAL A 23 6.28 13.98 -1.67
C VAL A 23 6.24 15.37 -1.05
N ALA A 24 6.19 15.46 0.28
CA ALA A 24 6.20 16.73 1.00
C ALA A 24 7.49 17.53 0.77
N VAL A 25 8.65 16.85 0.73
CA VAL A 25 9.93 17.48 0.42
C VAL A 25 9.95 18.03 -1.00
N ILE A 26 9.45 17.27 -1.97
CA ILE A 26 9.34 17.73 -3.38
C ILE A 26 8.41 18.93 -3.46
N ALA A 27 7.28 18.90 -2.77
CA ALA A 27 6.33 20.03 -2.75
C ALA A 27 6.95 21.28 -2.13
N ALA A 28 7.70 21.14 -1.05
CA ALA A 28 8.41 22.25 -0.40
C ALA A 28 9.44 22.88 -1.34
N PHE A 29 10.18 22.05 -2.07
CA PHE A 29 11.15 22.52 -3.07
C PHE A 29 10.46 23.29 -4.21
N ALA A 30 9.35 22.77 -4.73
CA ALA A 30 8.55 23.44 -5.75
C ALA A 30 8.01 24.79 -5.27
N CYS A 31 7.53 24.87 -4.02
CA CYS A 31 7.10 26.13 -3.41
C CYS A 31 8.25 27.13 -3.32
N GLY A 32 9.46 26.67 -2.99
CA GLY A 32 10.66 27.52 -2.96
C GLY A 32 10.98 28.11 -4.32
N VAL A 33 10.86 27.33 -5.38
CA VAL A 33 11.07 27.81 -6.76
C VAL A 33 10.00 28.85 -7.14
N ILE A 34 8.74 28.60 -6.83
CA ILE A 34 7.63 29.55 -7.11
C ILE A 34 7.83 30.85 -6.33
N MET A 35 8.36 30.77 -5.11
CA MET A 35 8.65 31.93 -4.28
C MET A 35 9.61 32.92 -4.94
N ALA A 36 10.54 32.42 -5.76
CA ALA A 36 11.45 33.26 -6.53
C ALA A 36 10.73 34.10 -7.57
N PHE A 37 9.56 33.68 -8.05
CA PHE A 37 8.76 34.38 -9.06
C PHE A 37 7.62 35.19 -8.44
N SER A 38 6.95 34.70 -7.44
CA SER A 38 5.82 35.38 -6.78
C SER A 38 5.66 34.90 -5.32
N PHE A 39 5.95 35.79 -4.40
CA PHE A 39 5.82 35.50 -2.97
C PHE A 39 4.36 35.23 -2.54
N LEU A 40 3.41 36.04 -3.05
CA LEU A 40 2.00 35.91 -2.70
C LEU A 40 1.40 34.57 -3.12
N ILE A 41 1.67 34.12 -4.32
CA ILE A 41 1.18 32.83 -4.86
C ILE A 41 1.79 31.70 -4.06
N SER A 42 3.09 31.74 -3.79
CA SER A 42 3.79 30.72 -3.01
C SER A 42 3.23 30.63 -1.57
N ALA A 43 2.99 31.76 -0.93
CA ALA A 43 2.42 31.79 0.43
C ALA A 43 1.01 31.17 0.46
N ALA A 44 0.16 31.47 -0.52
CA ALA A 44 -1.18 30.92 -0.62
C ALA A 44 -1.16 29.40 -0.84
N VAL A 45 -0.32 28.92 -1.75
CA VAL A 45 -0.15 27.48 -2.03
C VAL A 45 0.38 26.74 -0.81
N ALA A 46 1.37 27.28 -0.13
CA ALA A 46 1.92 26.70 1.10
C ALA A 46 0.88 26.64 2.21
N ALA A 47 0.12 27.70 2.42
CA ALA A 47 -0.91 27.76 3.45
C ALA A 47 -2.03 26.74 3.25
N LEU A 48 -2.33 26.35 2.01
CA LEU A 48 -3.33 25.34 1.70
C LEU A 48 -2.74 23.91 1.72
N SER A 49 -1.52 23.73 1.23
CA SER A 49 -0.93 22.40 1.07
C SER A 49 -0.36 21.81 2.36
N PHE A 50 0.26 22.61 3.22
CA PHE A 50 0.86 22.13 4.46
C PHE A 50 -0.11 21.43 5.41
N PRO A 51 -1.26 22.01 5.76
CA PRO A 51 -2.23 21.33 6.62
C PRO A 51 -2.76 20.04 6.00
N ALA A 52 -3.02 20.05 4.71
CA ALA A 52 -3.48 18.86 3.99
C ALA A 52 -2.45 17.73 4.03
N LEU A 53 -1.17 18.02 3.82
CA LEU A 53 -0.10 17.04 3.90
C LEU A 53 0.07 16.47 5.31
N ILE A 54 -0.06 17.28 6.34
CA ILE A 54 0.01 16.82 7.73
C ILE A 54 -1.13 15.84 8.03
N ILE A 55 -2.34 16.17 7.63
CA ILE A 55 -3.51 15.31 7.82
C ILE A 55 -3.32 13.99 7.09
N ILE A 56 -2.89 14.03 5.82
CA ILE A 56 -2.63 12.83 5.02
C ILE A 56 -1.52 11.99 5.65
N PHE A 57 -0.47 12.61 6.14
CA PHE A 57 0.66 11.90 6.75
C PHE A 57 0.26 11.08 7.98
N PHE A 58 -0.61 11.62 8.83
CA PHE A 58 -1.02 10.92 10.04
C PHE A 58 -2.22 9.99 9.84
N VAL A 59 -3.21 10.41 9.06
CA VAL A 59 -4.49 9.71 8.94
C VAL A 59 -4.45 8.61 7.86
N TYR A 60 -3.91 8.92 6.68
CA TYR A 60 -3.98 8.01 5.53
C TYR A 60 -3.33 6.65 5.78
N PRO A 61 -2.07 6.55 6.26
CA PRO A 61 -1.45 5.26 6.50
C PRO A 61 -2.19 4.43 7.57
N SER A 62 -2.69 5.09 8.61
CA SER A 62 -3.41 4.41 9.69
C SER A 62 -4.74 3.84 9.21
N VAL A 63 -5.50 4.60 8.42
CA VAL A 63 -6.78 4.13 7.85
C VAL A 63 -6.54 3.03 6.85
N LEU A 64 -5.55 3.17 5.98
CA LEU A 64 -5.19 2.15 4.99
C LEU A 64 -4.81 0.84 5.66
N PHE A 65 -4.00 0.89 6.71
CA PHE A 65 -3.59 -0.28 7.47
C PHE A 65 -4.78 -0.98 8.14
N LYS A 66 -5.69 -0.23 8.75
CA LYS A 66 -6.87 -0.78 9.43
C LYS A 66 -7.85 -1.45 8.46
N ARG A 67 -8.00 -0.89 7.26
CA ARG A 67 -8.95 -1.39 6.27
C ARG A 67 -8.39 -2.51 5.40
N TYR A 68 -7.09 -2.68 5.39
CA TYR A 68 -6.46 -3.73 4.61
C TYR A 68 -6.54 -5.05 5.37
N SER A 69 -7.16 -6.05 4.75
CA SER A 69 -7.20 -7.40 5.30
C SER A 69 -7.21 -8.44 4.18
N ILE A 70 -6.62 -9.59 4.48
CA ILE A 70 -6.59 -10.76 3.62
C ILE A 70 -7.24 -11.89 4.38
N LYS A 71 -8.35 -12.39 3.89
CA LYS A 71 -9.04 -13.52 4.49
C LYS A 71 -8.88 -14.73 3.58
N ILE A 72 -8.33 -15.80 4.11
CA ILE A 72 -8.11 -17.05 3.39
C ILE A 72 -8.82 -18.17 4.11
N ASN A 73 -9.65 -18.91 3.40
CA ASN A 73 -10.08 -20.24 3.82
C ASN A 73 -9.42 -21.28 2.91
N GLY A 74 -9.66 -22.56 3.14
CA GLY A 74 -9.02 -23.62 2.36
C GLY A 74 -9.29 -23.59 0.85
N LYS A 75 -10.29 -22.83 0.38
CA LYS A 75 -10.73 -22.81 -1.02
C LYS A 75 -10.77 -21.42 -1.65
N SER A 76 -10.96 -20.37 -0.86
CA SER A 76 -11.14 -19.02 -1.39
C SER A 76 -10.26 -18.00 -0.68
N LEU A 77 -10.00 -16.92 -1.40
CA LEU A 77 -9.20 -15.78 -0.97
C LEU A 77 -10.04 -14.53 -1.11
N CYS A 78 -10.11 -13.73 -0.06
CA CYS A 78 -10.74 -12.43 -0.08
C CYS A 78 -9.74 -11.36 0.34
N ILE A 79 -9.49 -10.38 -0.52
CA ILE A 79 -8.62 -9.25 -0.24
C ILE A 79 -9.47 -8.01 -0.13
N THR A 80 -9.37 -7.32 0.99
CA THR A 80 -10.05 -6.06 1.23
C THR A 80 -9.00 -4.95 1.33
N ALA A 81 -9.15 -3.92 0.52
CA ALA A 81 -8.17 -2.83 0.47
C ALA A 81 -8.84 -1.49 0.20
N GLY A 82 -8.20 -0.42 0.61
CA GLY A 82 -8.57 0.94 0.30
C GLY A 82 -8.76 1.82 1.53
N ALA A 83 -8.38 3.08 1.41
CA ALA A 83 -8.59 4.09 2.46
C ALA A 83 -9.85 4.92 2.19
N VAL A 84 -9.98 5.46 0.98
CA VAL A 84 -11.13 6.25 0.53
C VAL A 84 -12.12 5.38 -0.24
N PHE A 85 -11.61 4.61 -1.20
CA PHE A 85 -12.40 3.67 -1.97
C PHE A 85 -12.17 2.26 -1.46
N TYR A 86 -13.19 1.69 -0.84
CA TYR A 86 -13.15 0.36 -0.27
C TYR A 86 -13.41 -0.67 -1.36
N ARG A 87 -12.44 -1.54 -1.61
CA ARG A 87 -12.54 -2.58 -2.64
C ARG A 87 -12.34 -3.95 -2.03
N LYS A 88 -13.18 -4.89 -2.45
CA LYS A 88 -13.06 -6.31 -2.10
C LYS A 88 -12.79 -7.11 -3.37
N TYR A 89 -11.79 -7.96 -3.30
CA TYR A 89 -11.46 -8.90 -4.37
C TYR A 89 -11.67 -10.32 -3.87
N PHE A 90 -12.42 -11.10 -4.62
CA PHE A 90 -12.64 -12.51 -4.35
C PHE A 90 -11.97 -13.35 -5.42
N ALA A 91 -11.27 -14.40 -5.01
CA ALA A 91 -10.69 -15.37 -5.93
C ALA A 91 -10.73 -16.74 -5.29
N GLU A 92 -10.90 -17.77 -6.11
CA GLU A 92 -10.70 -19.14 -5.69
C GLU A 92 -9.22 -19.50 -5.79
N ILE A 93 -8.71 -20.23 -4.79
CA ILE A 93 -7.29 -20.63 -4.79
C ILE A 93 -6.99 -21.52 -6.00
N SER A 94 -7.97 -22.33 -6.46
CA SER A 94 -7.83 -23.16 -7.64
C SER A 94 -7.62 -22.37 -8.97
N ASP A 95 -8.03 -21.10 -9.01
CA ASP A 95 -7.87 -20.24 -10.18
C ASP A 95 -6.49 -19.58 -10.24
N ILE A 96 -5.69 -19.68 -9.19
CA ILE A 96 -4.35 -19.11 -9.17
C ILE A 96 -3.40 -19.99 -9.97
N ASN A 97 -2.82 -19.42 -11.02
CA ASN A 97 -1.86 -20.13 -11.87
C ASN A 97 -0.45 -20.11 -11.25
N TYR A 98 0.00 -18.94 -10.82
CA TYR A 98 1.28 -18.77 -10.16
C TYR A 98 1.29 -17.46 -9.36
N ALA A 99 2.29 -17.34 -8.51
CA ALA A 99 2.52 -16.14 -7.71
C ALA A 99 3.96 -15.68 -7.83
N SER A 100 4.19 -14.39 -7.78
CA SER A 100 5.54 -13.83 -7.76
C SER A 100 5.65 -12.77 -6.67
N THR A 101 6.86 -12.58 -6.17
CA THR A 101 7.16 -11.53 -5.19
C THR A 101 7.92 -10.41 -5.86
N VAL A 102 7.56 -9.17 -5.55
CA VAL A 102 8.24 -7.99 -6.03
C VAL A 102 8.57 -7.10 -4.84
N THR A 103 9.81 -6.65 -4.77
CA THR A 103 10.29 -5.79 -3.69
C THR A 103 10.84 -4.51 -4.28
N THR A 104 10.28 -3.37 -3.86
CA THR A 104 10.84 -2.05 -4.20
C THR A 104 12.00 -1.72 -3.25
N PRO A 105 12.91 -0.78 -3.62
CA PRO A 105 14.01 -0.38 -2.73
C PRO A 105 13.54 0.08 -1.35
N PHE A 106 12.44 0.81 -1.27
CA PHE A 106 11.86 1.24 0.02
C PHE A 106 11.32 0.06 0.83
N GLN A 107 10.65 -0.89 0.19
CA GLN A 107 10.16 -2.10 0.85
C GLN A 107 11.31 -2.95 1.38
N LYS A 108 12.41 -3.03 0.66
CA LYS A 108 13.60 -3.79 1.06
C LYS A 108 14.18 -3.25 2.38
N ILE A 109 14.21 -1.93 2.57
CA ILE A 109 14.68 -1.30 3.80
C ILE A 109 13.87 -1.77 5.01
N PHE A 110 12.55 -1.92 4.84
CA PHE A 110 11.64 -2.34 5.92
C PHE A 110 11.45 -3.85 6.02
N GLY A 111 12.05 -4.63 5.12
CA GLY A 111 11.92 -6.08 5.10
C GLY A 111 10.51 -6.56 4.74
N ILE A 112 9.82 -5.85 3.89
CA ILE A 112 8.48 -6.17 3.38
C ILE A 112 8.51 -6.29 1.86
N PHE A 113 7.48 -6.94 1.30
CA PHE A 113 7.38 -7.15 -0.15
C PHE A 113 5.92 -7.17 -0.59
N SER A 114 5.69 -7.12 -1.89
CA SER A 114 4.38 -7.28 -2.50
C SER A 114 4.29 -8.63 -3.19
N LEU A 115 3.16 -9.30 -3.05
CA LEU A 115 2.88 -10.58 -3.68
C LEU A 115 1.89 -10.37 -4.83
N TYR A 116 2.26 -10.80 -6.03
CA TYR A 116 1.40 -10.78 -7.20
C TYR A 116 0.84 -12.17 -7.46
N LEU A 117 -0.47 -12.28 -7.47
CA LEU A 117 -1.17 -13.52 -7.77
C LEU A 117 -1.75 -13.43 -9.17
N TYR A 118 -1.33 -14.33 -10.04
CA TYR A 118 -1.83 -14.40 -11.41
C TYR A 118 -2.91 -15.45 -11.51
N THR A 119 -4.12 -15.01 -11.80
CA THR A 119 -5.31 -15.86 -11.90
C THR A 119 -5.79 -15.92 -13.34
N LYS A 120 -6.75 -16.81 -13.62
CA LYS A 120 -7.38 -16.91 -14.94
C LYS A 120 -8.11 -15.63 -15.37
N SER A 121 -8.63 -14.87 -14.40
CA SER A 121 -9.39 -13.63 -14.65
C SER A 121 -8.52 -12.36 -14.59
N GLY A 122 -7.26 -12.45 -14.17
CA GLY A 122 -6.39 -11.30 -14.06
C GLY A 122 -5.36 -11.40 -12.95
N ARG A 123 -4.85 -10.27 -12.53
CA ARG A 123 -3.80 -10.17 -11.51
C ARG A 123 -4.36 -9.56 -10.24
N LEU A 124 -4.10 -10.22 -9.12
CA LEU A 124 -4.36 -9.69 -7.78
C LEU A 124 -3.05 -9.31 -7.11
N VAL A 125 -3.05 -8.23 -6.38
CA VAL A 125 -1.87 -7.73 -5.67
C VAL A 125 -2.12 -7.75 -4.17
N VAL A 126 -1.25 -8.43 -3.44
CA VAL A 126 -1.20 -8.42 -1.99
C VAL A 126 0.01 -7.58 -1.58
N ALA A 127 -0.22 -6.35 -1.19
CA ALA A 127 0.84 -5.37 -0.96
C ALA A 127 1.36 -5.38 0.47
N ASN A 128 2.66 -5.12 0.61
CA ASN A 128 3.30 -4.79 1.87
C ASN A 128 3.14 -5.85 2.97
N ILE A 129 3.44 -7.10 2.64
CA ILE A 129 3.43 -8.21 3.59
C ILE A 129 4.86 -8.59 4.01
N SER A 130 5.00 -9.12 5.22
CA SER A 130 6.29 -9.60 5.74
C SER A 130 6.47 -11.11 5.60
N LYS A 131 5.37 -11.83 5.50
CA LYS A 131 5.35 -13.29 5.33
C LYS A 131 4.28 -13.68 4.32
N ILE A 132 4.59 -14.69 3.53
CA ILE A 132 3.63 -15.25 2.59
C ILE A 132 2.66 -16.15 3.35
N PRO A 133 1.33 -15.97 3.20
CA PRO A 133 0.36 -16.88 3.79
C PRO A 133 0.60 -18.33 3.33
N PRO A 134 0.61 -19.32 4.23
CA PRO A 134 0.97 -20.69 3.90
C PRO A 134 0.24 -21.30 2.69
N PRO A 135 -1.08 -21.08 2.49
CA PRO A 135 -1.76 -21.60 1.31
C PRO A 135 -1.25 -21.06 -0.02
N LEU A 136 -0.58 -19.91 -0.03
CA LEU A 136 -0.08 -19.25 -1.23
C LEU A 136 1.38 -19.57 -1.54
N GLU A 137 2.12 -20.15 -0.61
CA GLU A 137 3.53 -20.51 -0.81
C GLU A 137 3.75 -21.50 -1.95
N VAL A 138 2.78 -22.38 -2.16
CA VAL A 138 2.84 -23.44 -3.19
C VAL A 138 2.91 -22.86 -4.60
N PHE A 139 2.39 -21.66 -4.82
CA PHE A 139 2.31 -21.03 -6.14
C PHE A 139 3.54 -20.18 -6.48
N ILE A 140 4.48 -20.05 -5.57
CA ILE A 140 5.69 -19.25 -5.79
C ILE A 140 6.75 -20.10 -6.48
N TYR A 141 7.20 -19.62 -7.61
CA TYR A 141 8.34 -20.17 -8.32
C TYR A 141 9.59 -19.35 -7.99
N GLU A 142 10.58 -20.04 -7.51
CA GLU A 142 11.89 -19.45 -7.31
C GLU A 142 12.60 -19.19 -8.64
#